data_3ecccb46551ad7159fbf1f46adf9688f
#
_entry.id   3ecccb46551ad7159fbf1f46adf9688f
#
_cell.length_a   1.000
_cell.length_b   1.000
_cell.length_c   1.000
_cell.angle_alpha   90.00
_cell.angle_beta   90.00
_cell.angle_gamma   90.00
#
_symmetry.space_group_name_H-M   'P 1'
#
loop_
_entity.id
_entity.type
_entity.pdbx_description
1 polymer ?
#
loop_
_entity_poly.entity_id
_entity_poly.type
_entity_poly.pdbx_seq_one_letter_code
_entity_poly.pdbx_strand_id
1 'polypeptide(L)'
;MPSFDVYPFSLPAVRGLNTMPLHPAVTFLAGENGSGKSTLLEAAAIALGLNAEGGGRNIRFVTRPSHSVLHGYLDLGLAGRRPPDGFFLRAESFFNLATEVERLDRAKAFGGALAKAYGGRPLHEMSHGEAFLALFENRMSRPGVYFLDEPEAALSPARQLSLLGLVHRMVARGSQLIIATHSPLLLAYPNAWIYALGAEGIVRTPYERTEAYRVTSEFLAHRGRVLDALLAAPDPQS
;
A
#
# COMPACT_ATOMS: atom_id res chain seq x y z
N MET A 1 -13.27 26.24 -2.19
CA MET A 1 -12.51 25.18 -2.85
C MET A 1 -11.06 25.34 -2.42
N PRO A 2 -10.31 24.24 -2.20
CA PRO A 2 -8.88 24.34 -1.89
C PRO A 2 -8.11 24.91 -3.09
N SER A 3 -7.02 25.63 -2.83
CA SER A 3 -6.12 26.06 -3.90
C SER A 3 -5.36 24.84 -4.45
N PHE A 4 -5.32 24.71 -5.77
CA PHE A 4 -4.51 23.70 -6.45
C PHE A 4 -2.99 23.99 -6.42
N ASP A 5 -2.57 25.05 -5.76
CA ASP A 5 -1.15 25.42 -5.58
C ASP A 5 -0.57 24.88 -4.28
N VAL A 6 -1.42 24.33 -3.40
CA VAL A 6 -1.02 23.82 -2.07
C VAL A 6 -1.19 22.31 -2.01
N TYR A 7 -0.19 21.65 -1.39
CA TYR A 7 -0.26 20.21 -1.09
C TYR A 7 -1.48 19.89 -0.21
N PRO A 8 -2.21 18.80 -0.48
CA PRO A 8 -2.00 17.77 -1.51
C PRO A 8 -2.63 18.05 -2.87
N PHE A 9 -3.36 19.18 -3.02
CA PHE A 9 -4.11 19.52 -4.23
C PHE A 9 -3.20 19.90 -5.41
N SER A 10 -1.93 20.27 -5.13
CA SER A 10 -0.91 20.55 -6.14
C SER A 10 -0.39 19.29 -6.86
N LEU A 11 -0.60 18.10 -6.30
CA LEU A 11 -0.19 16.85 -6.92
C LEU A 11 -0.94 16.62 -8.25
N PRO A 12 -0.23 16.27 -9.35
CA PRO A 12 -0.87 15.99 -10.64
C PRO A 12 -1.97 14.91 -10.54
N ALA A 13 -1.73 13.89 -9.75
CA ALA A 13 -2.68 12.82 -9.49
C ALA A 13 -3.98 13.30 -8.80
N VAL A 14 -3.93 14.40 -8.05
CA VAL A 14 -5.09 14.97 -7.36
C VAL A 14 -5.79 16.03 -8.20
N ARG A 15 -5.02 16.87 -8.92
CA ARG A 15 -5.58 17.96 -9.76
C ARG A 15 -6.58 17.46 -10.80
N GLY A 16 -6.30 16.32 -11.44
CA GLY A 16 -7.13 15.71 -12.48
C GLY A 16 -8.13 14.68 -11.98
N LEU A 17 -8.17 14.43 -10.67
CA LEU A 17 -9.01 13.39 -10.10
C LEU A 17 -10.47 13.84 -10.04
N ASN A 18 -11.28 13.27 -10.92
CA ASN A 18 -12.74 13.44 -10.87
C ASN A 18 -13.39 12.14 -10.35
N THR A 19 -13.18 11.03 -11.05
CA THR A 19 -13.68 9.71 -10.67
C THR A 19 -12.65 8.66 -11.00
N MET A 20 -12.34 7.78 -10.04
CA MET A 20 -11.45 6.65 -10.22
C MET A 20 -12.15 5.35 -9.81
N PRO A 21 -12.67 4.59 -10.78
CA PRO A 21 -13.25 3.28 -10.50
C PRO A 21 -12.19 2.33 -9.93
N LEU A 22 -12.56 1.56 -8.92
CA LEU A 22 -11.70 0.53 -8.32
C LEU A 22 -12.15 -0.85 -8.78
N HIS A 23 -11.17 -1.73 -9.03
CA HIS A 23 -11.47 -3.15 -9.32
C HIS A 23 -12.08 -3.81 -8.09
N PRO A 24 -13.11 -4.66 -8.23
CA PRO A 24 -13.75 -5.31 -7.08
C PRO A 24 -12.83 -6.24 -6.29
N ALA A 25 -11.72 -6.70 -6.90
CA ALA A 25 -10.73 -7.54 -6.21
C ALA A 25 -9.45 -6.76 -5.90
N VAL A 26 -8.65 -6.37 -6.90
CA VAL A 26 -7.34 -5.73 -6.68
C VAL A 26 -7.17 -4.52 -7.58
N THR A 27 -6.82 -3.39 -6.96
CA THR A 27 -6.39 -2.17 -7.65
C THR A 27 -5.01 -1.78 -7.18
N PHE A 28 -4.10 -1.55 -8.11
CA PHE A 28 -2.77 -1.00 -7.82
C PHE A 28 -2.69 0.48 -8.16
N LEU A 29 -2.00 1.23 -7.29
CA LEU A 29 -1.49 2.57 -7.56
C LEU A 29 0.01 2.45 -7.77
N ALA A 30 0.47 2.65 -9.01
CA ALA A 30 1.87 2.55 -9.40
C ALA A 30 2.43 3.94 -9.75
N GLY A 31 3.73 4.12 -9.65
CA GLY A 31 4.41 5.39 -10.00
C GLY A 31 5.62 5.63 -9.11
N GLU A 32 6.41 6.63 -9.44
CA GLU A 32 7.60 7.01 -8.69
C GLU A 32 7.30 7.56 -7.29
N ASN A 33 8.35 7.68 -6.47
CA ASN A 33 8.24 8.34 -5.17
C ASN A 33 7.83 9.80 -5.36
N GLY A 34 6.90 10.27 -4.51
CA GLY A 34 6.34 11.63 -4.62
C GLY A 34 5.20 11.78 -5.62
N SER A 35 4.82 10.77 -6.41
CA SER A 35 3.71 10.85 -7.37
C SER A 35 2.32 10.98 -6.73
N GLY A 36 2.20 10.81 -5.41
CA GLY A 36 0.95 10.94 -4.66
C GLY A 36 0.23 9.62 -4.36
N LYS A 37 0.85 8.46 -4.63
CA LYS A 37 0.27 7.11 -4.33
C LYS A 37 -0.19 7.00 -2.88
N SER A 38 0.75 7.18 -1.95
CA SER A 38 0.49 7.08 -0.50
C SER A 38 -0.52 8.11 -0.02
N THR A 39 -0.46 9.34 -0.55
CA THR A 39 -1.41 10.42 -0.22
C THR A 39 -2.85 10.05 -0.62
N LEU A 40 -3.04 9.53 -1.83
CA LEU A 40 -4.34 9.11 -2.32
C LEU A 40 -4.85 7.88 -1.58
N LEU A 41 -3.98 6.90 -1.35
CA LEU A 41 -4.30 5.68 -0.62
C LEU A 41 -4.72 5.97 0.83
N GLU A 42 -3.94 6.80 1.54
CA GLU A 42 -4.22 7.25 2.90
C GLU A 42 -5.55 7.99 2.97
N ALA A 43 -5.78 8.94 2.05
CA ALA A 43 -7.01 9.70 2.03
C ALA A 43 -8.23 8.80 1.83
N ALA A 44 -8.16 7.79 0.95
CA ALA A 44 -9.23 6.81 0.76
C ALA A 44 -9.44 5.92 2.00
N ALA A 45 -8.36 5.49 2.66
CA ALA A 45 -8.43 4.70 3.89
C ALA A 45 -9.10 5.49 5.03
N ILE A 46 -8.74 6.77 5.22
CA ILE A 46 -9.34 7.65 6.24
C ILE A 46 -10.80 7.94 5.90
N ALA A 47 -11.15 8.21 4.65
CA ALA A 47 -12.54 8.42 4.23
C ALA A 47 -13.40 7.17 4.49
N LEU A 48 -12.83 5.96 4.43
CA LEU A 48 -13.49 4.72 4.84
C LEU A 48 -13.58 4.57 6.38
N GLY A 49 -12.92 5.44 7.16
CA GLY A 49 -12.90 5.46 8.62
C GLY A 49 -11.85 4.56 9.24
N LEU A 50 -10.75 4.30 8.53
CA LEU A 50 -9.57 3.62 9.05
C LEU A 50 -8.61 4.63 9.70
N ASN A 51 -7.65 4.13 10.51
CA ASN A 51 -6.67 4.98 11.14
C ASN A 51 -5.60 5.46 10.12
N ALA A 52 -5.28 6.74 10.12
CA ALA A 52 -4.29 7.36 9.23
C ALA A 52 -2.88 6.78 9.36
N GLU A 53 -2.48 6.37 10.56
CA GLU A 53 -1.15 5.80 10.83
C GLU A 53 -1.09 4.28 10.62
N GLY A 54 -2.16 3.68 10.14
CA GLY A 54 -2.32 2.25 9.97
C GLY A 54 -3.18 1.61 11.06
N GLY A 55 -3.77 0.49 10.75
CA GLY A 55 -4.65 -0.25 11.65
C GLY A 55 -6.09 -0.35 11.16
N GLY A 56 -6.92 -1.01 11.97
CA GLY A 56 -8.35 -1.16 11.73
C GLY A 56 -9.16 -0.07 12.42
N ARG A 57 -10.47 -0.10 12.24
CA ARG A 57 -11.42 0.89 12.83
C ARG A 57 -11.36 0.99 14.36
N ASN A 58 -10.95 -0.07 15.04
CA ASN A 58 -10.95 -0.17 16.50
C ASN A 58 -9.60 0.24 17.14
N ILE A 59 -8.58 0.48 16.32
CA ILE A 59 -7.26 0.89 16.79
C ILE A 59 -7.12 2.36 16.47
N ARG A 60 -7.23 3.22 17.49
CA ARG A 60 -7.02 4.66 17.37
C ARG A 60 -5.79 5.03 18.18
N PHE A 61 -4.68 5.22 17.50
CA PHE A 61 -3.53 5.91 18.07
C PHE A 61 -3.14 7.04 17.10
N VAL A 62 -2.69 8.13 17.67
CA VAL A 62 -2.23 9.28 16.90
C VAL A 62 -0.88 9.64 17.50
N THR A 63 0.20 9.39 16.77
CA THR A 63 1.54 9.80 17.16
C THR A 63 1.82 11.23 16.71
N ARG A 64 1.27 11.65 15.56
CA ARG A 64 1.27 13.05 15.06
C ARG A 64 0.09 13.28 14.13
N PRO A 65 -0.53 14.47 14.10
CA PRO A 65 -1.53 14.84 13.09
C PRO A 65 -0.80 15.19 11.79
N SER A 66 -0.36 14.17 11.03
CA SER A 66 0.40 14.33 9.78
C SER A 66 -0.38 13.94 8.53
N HIS A 67 -1.65 13.56 8.69
CA HIS A 67 -2.46 13.11 7.57
C HIS A 67 -2.95 14.28 6.71
N SER A 68 -3.00 14.01 5.42
CA SER A 68 -3.46 14.96 4.42
C SER A 68 -4.95 15.28 4.60
N VAL A 69 -5.33 16.55 4.39
CA VAL A 69 -6.73 17.01 4.40
C VAL A 69 -7.55 16.44 3.21
N LEU A 70 -6.93 15.75 2.28
CA LEU A 70 -7.54 15.23 1.05
C LEU A 70 -8.74 14.31 1.34
N HIS A 71 -8.70 13.55 2.43
CA HIS A 71 -9.81 12.63 2.79
C HIS A 71 -11.16 13.34 2.95
N GLY A 72 -11.17 14.62 3.35
CA GLY A 72 -12.39 15.41 3.50
C GLY A 72 -12.99 15.87 2.17
N TYR A 73 -12.29 15.64 1.06
CA TYR A 73 -12.71 16.00 -0.30
C TYR A 73 -12.97 14.78 -1.19
N LEU A 74 -12.80 13.58 -0.64
CA LEU A 74 -13.09 12.33 -1.35
C LEU A 74 -14.49 11.84 -1.01
N ASP A 75 -15.28 11.55 -2.04
CA ASP A 75 -16.53 10.81 -1.92
C ASP A 75 -16.28 9.35 -2.35
N LEU A 76 -16.51 8.41 -1.42
CA LEU A 76 -16.34 6.99 -1.68
C LEU A 76 -17.67 6.37 -2.10
N GLY A 77 -17.82 6.13 -3.40
CA GLY A 77 -18.93 5.36 -3.95
C GLY A 77 -18.84 3.88 -3.53
N LEU A 78 -19.59 3.49 -2.52
CA LEU A 78 -19.66 2.09 -2.08
C LEU A 78 -20.75 1.36 -2.89
N ALA A 79 -20.38 0.21 -3.50
CA ALA A 79 -21.30 -0.61 -4.30
C ALA A 79 -22.33 -1.38 -3.45
N GLY A 80 -22.51 -1.04 -2.17
CA GLY A 80 -23.42 -1.71 -1.27
C GLY A 80 -23.25 -1.28 0.19
N ARG A 81 -23.44 -2.22 1.12
CA ARG A 81 -23.19 -1.95 2.55
C ARG A 81 -21.71 -1.70 2.82
N ARG A 82 -21.47 -0.87 3.81
CA ARG A 82 -20.09 -0.63 4.30
C ARG A 82 -19.40 -1.96 4.59
N PRO A 83 -18.12 -2.14 4.13
CA PRO A 83 -17.39 -3.39 4.35
C PRO A 83 -17.37 -3.80 5.83
N PRO A 84 -17.56 -5.09 6.15
CA PRO A 84 -17.61 -5.56 7.53
C PRO A 84 -16.29 -5.41 8.25
N ASP A 85 -15.16 -5.54 7.53
CA ASP A 85 -13.82 -5.34 8.04
C ASP A 85 -13.02 -4.40 7.12
N GLY A 86 -11.91 -3.88 7.62
CA GLY A 86 -10.99 -3.05 6.88
C GLY A 86 -9.72 -2.79 7.67
N PHE A 87 -8.62 -2.64 6.95
CA PHE A 87 -7.33 -2.35 7.54
C PHE A 87 -6.49 -1.51 6.58
N PHE A 88 -5.79 -0.54 7.13
CA PHE A 88 -4.78 0.22 6.43
C PHE A 88 -3.41 -0.20 6.96
N LEU A 89 -2.52 -0.63 6.09
CA LEU A 89 -1.17 -1.04 6.41
C LEU A 89 -0.16 -0.19 5.65
N ARG A 90 0.68 0.51 6.39
CA ARG A 90 1.84 1.23 5.88
C ARG A 90 3.10 0.50 6.34
N ALA A 91 3.99 0.17 5.42
CA ALA A 91 5.24 -0.50 5.78
C ALA A 91 6.08 0.34 6.76
N GLU A 92 6.13 1.65 6.55
CA GLU A 92 6.85 2.59 7.44
C GLU A 92 6.31 2.61 8.87
N SER A 93 4.99 2.51 9.05
CA SER A 93 4.35 2.56 10.37
C SER A 93 4.17 1.18 11.02
N PHE A 94 4.53 0.12 10.33
CA PHE A 94 4.30 -1.25 10.80
C PHE A 94 4.89 -1.52 12.17
N PHE A 95 6.11 -1.02 12.44
CA PHE A 95 6.76 -1.19 13.74
C PHE A 95 6.06 -0.43 14.86
N ASN A 96 5.57 0.77 14.58
CA ASN A 96 4.79 1.55 15.54
C ASN A 96 3.50 0.82 15.89
N LEU A 97 2.83 0.25 14.89
CA LEU A 97 1.65 -0.59 15.07
C LEU A 97 1.97 -1.83 15.92
N ALA A 98 3.06 -2.55 15.62
CA ALA A 98 3.48 -3.73 16.36
C ALA A 98 3.76 -3.40 17.84
N THR A 99 4.48 -2.31 18.10
CA THR A 99 4.77 -1.81 19.46
C THR A 99 3.49 -1.46 20.22
N GLU A 100 2.56 -0.78 19.57
CA GLU A 100 1.29 -0.39 20.19
C GLU A 100 0.40 -1.62 20.50
N VAL A 101 0.35 -2.59 19.60
CA VAL A 101 -0.33 -3.88 19.83
C VAL A 101 0.23 -4.56 21.07
N GLU A 102 1.55 -4.66 21.21
CA GLU A 102 2.16 -5.27 22.40
C GLU A 102 1.92 -4.46 23.68
N ARG A 103 1.95 -3.13 23.61
CA ARG A 103 1.65 -2.25 24.74
C ARG A 103 0.22 -2.48 25.26
N LEU A 104 -0.75 -2.52 24.36
CA LEU A 104 -2.15 -2.75 24.69
C LEU A 104 -2.38 -4.15 25.25
N ASP A 105 -1.66 -5.14 24.76
CA ASP A 105 -1.76 -6.52 25.24
C ASP A 105 -1.14 -6.69 26.63
N ARG A 106 0.03 -6.08 26.90
CA ARG A 106 0.66 -6.04 28.24
C ARG A 106 -0.22 -5.35 29.27
N ALA A 107 -0.94 -4.32 28.88
CA ALA A 107 -1.89 -3.63 29.75
C ALA A 107 -3.10 -4.48 30.11
N LYS A 108 -3.20 -5.74 29.63
CA LYS A 108 -4.32 -6.68 29.78
C LYS A 108 -5.69 -6.10 29.37
N ALA A 109 -5.68 -4.99 28.62
CA ALA A 109 -6.90 -4.34 28.17
C ALA A 109 -7.76 -5.25 27.28
N PHE A 110 -7.15 -6.25 26.63
CA PHE A 110 -7.83 -7.18 25.72
C PHE A 110 -7.56 -8.67 26.04
N GLY A 111 -6.96 -8.99 27.21
CA GLY A 111 -6.80 -10.37 27.68
C GLY A 111 -6.01 -11.31 26.76
N GLY A 112 -4.99 -10.81 26.05
CA GLY A 112 -4.20 -11.58 25.07
C GLY A 112 -4.91 -11.82 23.73
N ALA A 113 -6.11 -11.28 23.54
CA ALA A 113 -6.85 -11.42 22.29
C ALA A 113 -6.21 -10.66 21.14
N LEU A 114 -5.51 -9.56 21.44
CA LEU A 114 -4.83 -8.75 20.45
C LEU A 114 -3.62 -9.50 19.89
N ALA A 115 -2.74 -10.07 20.73
CA ALA A 115 -1.60 -10.89 20.29
C ALA A 115 -2.05 -12.09 19.46
N LYS A 116 -3.15 -12.76 19.84
CA LYS A 116 -3.73 -13.85 19.04
C LYS A 116 -4.20 -13.40 17.66
N ALA A 117 -4.76 -12.19 17.54
CA ALA A 117 -5.18 -11.63 16.25
C ALA A 117 -3.98 -11.31 15.32
N TYR A 118 -2.77 -11.29 15.86
CA TYR A 118 -1.51 -11.07 15.14
C TYR A 118 -0.59 -12.30 15.12
N GLY A 119 -1.11 -13.51 15.37
CA GLY A 119 -0.39 -14.77 15.26
C GLY A 119 0.10 -15.36 16.58
N GLY A 120 -0.18 -14.73 17.72
CA GLY A 120 0.10 -15.25 19.07
C GLY A 120 1.57 -15.27 19.51
N ARG A 121 2.51 -14.91 18.62
CA ARG A 121 3.94 -14.72 18.93
C ARG A 121 4.26 -13.22 19.00
N PRO A 122 5.17 -12.80 19.90
CA PRO A 122 5.62 -11.41 19.92
C PRO A 122 6.18 -11.00 18.56
N LEU A 123 5.67 -9.93 17.97
CA LEU A 123 6.09 -9.48 16.64
C LEU A 123 7.58 -9.09 16.60
N HIS A 124 8.13 -8.62 17.73
CA HIS A 124 9.56 -8.29 17.85
C HIS A 124 10.51 -9.50 17.89
N GLU A 125 9.99 -10.72 18.12
CA GLU A 125 10.75 -11.96 18.04
C GLU A 125 10.82 -12.55 16.63
N MET A 126 10.11 -11.94 15.68
CA MET A 126 10.07 -12.33 14.27
C MET A 126 10.98 -11.41 13.45
N SER A 127 11.49 -11.91 12.32
CA SER A 127 12.05 -10.99 11.31
C SER A 127 10.95 -10.08 10.77
N HIS A 128 11.30 -8.87 10.31
CA HIS A 128 10.38 -7.88 9.76
C HIS A 128 9.37 -8.47 8.77
N GLY A 129 9.86 -9.25 7.81
CA GLY A 129 9.00 -9.86 6.81
C GLY A 129 8.14 -11.01 7.34
N GLU A 130 8.55 -11.71 8.42
CA GLU A 130 7.71 -12.72 9.07
C GLU A 130 6.57 -12.08 9.85
N ALA A 131 6.87 -11.07 10.64
CA ALA A 131 5.87 -10.31 11.37
C ALA A 131 4.84 -9.68 10.43
N PHE A 132 5.33 -9.13 9.28
CA PHE A 132 4.49 -8.55 8.26
C PHE A 132 3.52 -9.58 7.65
N LEU A 133 4.01 -10.75 7.23
CA LEU A 133 3.18 -11.81 6.67
C LEU A 133 2.23 -12.41 7.72
N ALA A 134 2.66 -12.56 8.96
CA ALA A 134 1.82 -13.02 10.06
C ALA A 134 0.62 -12.10 10.31
N LEU A 135 0.80 -10.77 10.17
CA LEU A 135 -0.29 -9.80 10.20
C LEU A 135 -1.35 -10.10 9.13
N PHE A 136 -0.92 -10.34 7.88
CA PHE A 136 -1.84 -10.66 6.79
C PHE A 136 -2.62 -11.94 7.07
N GLU A 137 -1.94 -12.99 7.51
CA GLU A 137 -2.58 -14.29 7.74
C GLU A 137 -3.61 -14.26 8.87
N ASN A 138 -3.33 -13.52 9.91
CA ASN A 138 -4.13 -13.54 11.12
C ASN A 138 -5.13 -12.38 11.20
N ARG A 139 -4.71 -11.14 10.89
CA ARG A 139 -5.56 -9.95 11.04
C ARG A 139 -6.43 -9.68 9.82
N MET A 140 -5.94 -9.97 8.63
CA MET A 140 -6.66 -9.71 7.38
C MET A 140 -7.33 -10.98 6.83
N SER A 141 -7.81 -11.84 7.71
CA SER A 141 -8.42 -13.13 7.35
C SER A 141 -9.90 -13.04 6.97
N ARG A 142 -10.58 -11.94 7.30
CA ARG A 142 -12.01 -11.72 7.04
C ARG A 142 -12.24 -11.01 5.71
N PRO A 143 -13.41 -11.21 5.07
CA PRO A 143 -13.81 -10.35 3.94
C PRO A 143 -13.85 -8.89 4.34
N GLY A 144 -13.24 -8.02 3.53
CA GLY A 144 -13.14 -6.60 3.85
C GLY A 144 -12.47 -5.78 2.77
N VAL A 145 -12.21 -4.50 3.07
CA VAL A 145 -11.44 -3.61 2.20
C VAL A 145 -10.10 -3.29 2.86
N TYR A 146 -9.02 -3.55 2.14
CA TYR A 146 -7.66 -3.47 2.65
C TYR A 146 -6.81 -2.53 1.82
N PHE A 147 -6.16 -1.60 2.48
CA PHE A 147 -5.24 -0.63 1.88
C PHE A 147 -3.82 -0.98 2.29
N LEU A 148 -2.91 -1.11 1.32
CA LEU A 148 -1.51 -1.47 1.56
C LEU A 148 -0.60 -0.43 0.92
N ASP A 149 0.22 0.22 1.73
CA ASP A 149 1.15 1.25 1.30
C ASP A 149 2.58 0.70 1.34
N GLU A 150 3.16 0.53 0.16
CA GLU A 150 4.51 0.02 -0.09
C GLU A 150 4.87 -1.27 0.69
N PRO A 151 4.02 -2.32 0.61
CA PRO A 151 4.25 -3.54 1.38
C PRO A 151 5.58 -4.24 1.04
N GLU A 152 6.15 -3.97 -0.13
CA GLU A 152 7.46 -4.48 -0.54
C GLU A 152 8.61 -3.98 0.31
N ALA A 153 8.52 -2.81 0.93
CA ALA A 153 9.60 -2.22 1.73
C ALA A 153 10.01 -3.11 2.93
N ALA A 154 9.08 -3.92 3.43
CA ALA A 154 9.34 -4.88 4.52
C ALA A 154 9.69 -6.30 4.01
N LEU A 155 9.70 -6.55 2.68
CA LEU A 155 9.72 -7.89 2.11
C LEU A 155 10.86 -8.12 1.12
N SER A 156 11.58 -9.22 1.28
CA SER A 156 12.47 -9.74 0.24
C SER A 156 11.66 -10.16 -1.01
N PRO A 157 12.28 -10.26 -2.19
CA PRO A 157 11.58 -10.69 -3.41
C PRO A 157 10.80 -12.01 -3.26
N ALA A 158 11.37 -13.01 -2.60
CA ALA A 158 10.69 -14.27 -2.34
C ALA A 158 9.45 -14.10 -1.45
N ARG A 159 9.50 -13.20 -0.47
CA ARG A 159 8.36 -12.89 0.40
C ARG A 159 7.30 -12.04 -0.29
N GLN A 160 7.67 -11.22 -1.26
CA GLN A 160 6.69 -10.53 -2.12
C GLN A 160 5.86 -11.53 -2.93
N LEU A 161 6.47 -12.62 -3.44
CA LEU A 161 5.72 -13.71 -4.08
C LEU A 161 4.79 -14.43 -3.08
N SER A 162 5.24 -14.63 -1.84
CA SER A 162 4.37 -15.17 -0.78
C SER A 162 3.18 -14.24 -0.49
N LEU A 163 3.40 -12.92 -0.50
CA LEU A 163 2.33 -11.93 -0.34
C LEU A 163 1.31 -12.03 -1.48
N LEU A 164 1.72 -12.25 -2.74
CA LEU A 164 0.76 -12.47 -3.84
C LEU A 164 -0.16 -13.67 -3.57
N GLY A 165 0.38 -14.76 -3.01
CA GLY A 165 -0.43 -15.92 -2.60
C GLY A 165 -1.42 -15.57 -1.49
N LEU A 166 -1.04 -14.70 -0.54
CA LEU A 166 -1.95 -14.20 0.50
C LEU A 166 -3.04 -13.31 -0.09
N VAL A 167 -2.69 -12.37 -0.95
CA VAL A 167 -3.63 -11.49 -1.68
C VAL A 167 -4.65 -12.35 -2.43
N HIS A 168 -4.21 -13.40 -3.12
CA HIS A 168 -5.10 -14.30 -3.85
C HIS A 168 -6.11 -15.00 -2.91
N ARG A 169 -5.66 -15.50 -1.75
CA ARG A 169 -6.56 -16.09 -0.75
C ARG A 169 -7.55 -15.08 -0.17
N MET A 170 -7.15 -13.82 0.02
CA MET A 170 -8.04 -12.76 0.49
C MET A 170 -9.12 -12.43 -0.55
N VAL A 171 -8.72 -12.31 -1.82
CA VAL A 171 -9.66 -12.09 -2.95
C VAL A 171 -10.65 -13.26 -3.06
N ALA A 172 -10.18 -14.50 -2.97
CA ALA A 172 -11.05 -15.69 -3.00
C ALA A 172 -12.08 -15.72 -1.86
N ARG A 173 -11.82 -15.01 -0.75
CA ARG A 173 -12.75 -14.84 0.38
C ARG A 173 -13.67 -13.62 0.24
N GLY A 174 -13.61 -12.90 -0.88
CA GLY A 174 -14.43 -11.72 -1.14
C GLY A 174 -13.85 -10.40 -0.60
N SER A 175 -12.54 -10.33 -0.38
CA SER A 175 -11.88 -9.07 -0.03
C SER A 175 -11.54 -8.24 -1.26
N GLN A 176 -11.55 -6.91 -1.08
CA GLN A 176 -11.03 -5.94 -2.04
C GLN A 176 -9.72 -5.33 -1.50
N LEU A 177 -8.70 -5.24 -2.34
CA LEU A 177 -7.42 -4.67 -1.97
C LEU A 177 -7.07 -3.48 -2.87
N ILE A 178 -6.61 -2.40 -2.25
CA ILE A 178 -6.04 -1.23 -2.91
C ILE A 178 -4.59 -1.13 -2.44
N ILE A 179 -3.63 -1.21 -3.36
CA ILE A 179 -2.22 -1.37 -3.04
C ILE A 179 -1.40 -0.30 -3.76
N ALA A 180 -0.74 0.57 -3.02
CA ALA A 180 0.29 1.46 -3.56
C ALA A 180 1.63 0.72 -3.55
N THR A 181 2.27 0.62 -4.71
CA THR A 181 3.53 -0.14 -4.86
C THR A 181 4.32 0.32 -6.08
N HIS A 182 5.63 0.15 -6.02
CA HIS A 182 6.55 0.24 -7.17
C HIS A 182 7.19 -1.12 -7.50
N SER A 183 6.80 -2.19 -6.82
CA SER A 183 7.33 -3.54 -7.06
C SER A 183 6.75 -4.16 -8.33
N PRO A 184 7.59 -4.50 -9.32
CA PRO A 184 7.14 -5.22 -10.51
C PRO A 184 6.61 -6.62 -10.17
N LEU A 185 7.06 -7.22 -9.07
CA LEU A 185 6.55 -8.52 -8.63
C LEU A 185 5.11 -8.42 -8.13
N LEU A 186 4.78 -7.40 -7.35
CA LEU A 186 3.42 -7.23 -6.85
C LEU A 186 2.46 -6.80 -7.96
N LEU A 187 2.88 -5.90 -8.84
CA LEU A 187 2.08 -5.43 -9.98
C LEU A 187 1.70 -6.56 -10.95
N ALA A 188 2.44 -7.68 -10.93
CA ALA A 188 2.17 -8.87 -11.77
C ALA A 188 0.93 -9.66 -11.36
N TYR A 189 0.19 -9.27 -10.31
CA TYR A 189 -1.03 -9.97 -9.89
C TYR A 189 -2.08 -10.00 -11.03
N PRO A 190 -2.60 -11.18 -11.39
CA PRO A 190 -3.47 -11.32 -12.55
C PRO A 190 -4.81 -10.60 -12.38
N ASN A 191 -5.34 -10.07 -13.48
CA ASN A 191 -6.65 -9.40 -13.55
C ASN A 191 -6.81 -8.16 -12.65
N ALA A 192 -5.74 -7.62 -12.08
CA ALA A 192 -5.80 -6.38 -11.33
C ALA A 192 -5.96 -5.16 -12.27
N TRP A 193 -6.50 -4.07 -11.74
CA TRP A 193 -6.39 -2.77 -12.40
C TRP A 193 -5.18 -2.04 -11.86
N ILE A 194 -4.38 -1.48 -12.76
CA ILE A 194 -3.20 -0.70 -12.42
C ILE A 194 -3.43 0.74 -12.87
N TYR A 195 -3.31 1.67 -11.96
CA TYR A 195 -3.29 3.10 -12.23
C TYR A 195 -1.87 3.62 -12.05
N ALA A 196 -1.29 4.12 -13.12
CA ALA A 196 -0.01 4.84 -13.09
C ALA A 196 -0.25 6.29 -12.70
N LEU A 197 0.42 6.76 -11.67
CA LEU A 197 0.42 8.13 -11.17
C LEU A 197 1.71 8.82 -11.64
N GLY A 198 1.57 9.93 -12.34
CA GLY A 198 2.70 10.68 -12.90
C GLY A 198 2.33 12.13 -13.21
N ALA A 199 3.16 12.79 -14.00
CA ALA A 199 2.97 14.19 -14.38
C ALA A 199 1.64 14.45 -15.10
N GLU A 200 1.13 13.47 -15.85
CA GLU A 200 -0.13 13.53 -16.58
C GLU A 200 -1.36 13.20 -15.72
N GLY A 201 -1.18 13.03 -14.40
CA GLY A 201 -2.23 12.62 -13.49
C GLY A 201 -2.31 11.10 -13.30
N ILE A 202 -3.53 10.55 -13.32
CA ILE A 202 -3.80 9.12 -13.08
C ILE A 202 -4.23 8.47 -14.39
N VAL A 203 -3.48 7.49 -14.85
CA VAL A 203 -3.76 6.76 -16.10
C VAL A 203 -3.84 5.26 -15.84
N ARG A 204 -4.94 4.63 -16.27
CA ARG A 204 -5.04 3.17 -16.24
C ARG A 204 -4.10 2.56 -17.27
N THR A 205 -3.22 1.65 -16.82
CA THR A 205 -2.17 1.09 -17.66
C THR A 205 -2.08 -0.44 -17.52
N PRO A 206 -1.74 -1.18 -18.58
CA PRO A 206 -1.41 -2.59 -18.47
C PRO A 206 -0.07 -2.80 -17.78
N TYR A 207 0.12 -3.99 -17.18
CA TYR A 207 1.31 -4.35 -16.40
C TYR A 207 2.62 -4.10 -17.17
N GLU A 208 2.69 -4.54 -18.42
CA GLU A 208 3.87 -4.45 -19.28
C GLU A 208 4.27 -3.00 -19.64
N ARG A 209 3.35 -2.05 -19.47
CA ARG A 209 3.60 -0.62 -19.68
C ARG A 209 3.97 0.14 -18.42
N THR A 210 3.92 -0.51 -17.25
CA THR A 210 4.38 0.10 -16.01
C THR A 210 5.88 0.34 -16.09
N GLU A 211 6.35 1.44 -15.51
CA GLU A 211 7.76 1.78 -15.45
C GLU A 211 8.56 0.70 -14.71
N ALA A 212 8.04 0.25 -13.55
CA ALA A 212 8.65 -0.81 -12.75
C ALA A 212 8.92 -2.08 -13.58
N TYR A 213 7.96 -2.53 -14.40
CA TYR A 213 8.16 -3.67 -15.29
C TYR A 213 9.21 -3.38 -16.36
N ARG A 214 9.07 -2.26 -17.07
CA ARG A 214 9.94 -1.91 -18.19
C ARG A 214 11.39 -1.79 -17.78
N VAL A 215 11.66 -1.04 -16.72
CA VAL A 215 13.04 -0.84 -16.22
C VAL A 215 13.63 -2.16 -15.72
N THR A 216 12.88 -2.92 -14.94
CA THR A 216 13.37 -4.19 -14.38
C THR A 216 13.58 -5.24 -15.46
N SER A 217 12.64 -5.42 -16.40
CA SER A 217 12.75 -6.40 -17.46
C SER A 217 13.90 -6.08 -18.44
N GLU A 218 14.06 -4.80 -18.83
CA GLU A 218 15.17 -4.36 -19.67
C GLU A 218 16.52 -4.61 -18.99
N PHE A 219 16.64 -4.25 -17.71
CA PHE A 219 17.88 -4.49 -16.97
C PHE A 219 18.22 -5.98 -16.86
N LEU A 220 17.24 -6.82 -16.52
CA LEU A 220 17.47 -8.27 -16.37
C LEU A 220 17.79 -8.93 -17.71
N ALA A 221 17.13 -8.53 -18.80
CA ALA A 221 17.36 -9.07 -20.14
C ALA A 221 18.70 -8.62 -20.74
N HIS A 222 19.14 -7.40 -20.43
CA HIS A 222 20.28 -6.76 -21.10
C HIS A 222 21.27 -6.12 -20.12
N ARG A 223 21.50 -6.79 -18.97
CA ARG A 223 22.32 -6.27 -17.86
C ARG A 223 23.67 -5.69 -18.31
N GLY A 224 24.43 -6.41 -19.14
CA GLY A 224 25.74 -5.95 -19.62
C GLY A 224 25.62 -4.63 -20.37
N ARG A 225 24.77 -4.58 -21.40
CA ARG A 225 24.54 -3.37 -22.20
C ARG A 225 24.11 -2.16 -21.36
N VAL A 226 23.20 -2.38 -20.39
CA VAL A 226 22.69 -1.30 -19.54
C VAL A 226 23.81 -0.78 -18.62
N LEU A 227 24.60 -1.69 -18.02
CA LEU A 227 25.73 -1.29 -17.18
C LEU A 227 26.81 -0.57 -17.97
N ASP A 228 27.18 -1.07 -19.16
CA ASP A 228 28.17 -0.43 -20.02
C ASP A 228 27.73 1.01 -20.37
N ALA A 229 26.46 1.22 -20.70
CA ALA A 229 25.94 2.55 -21.01
C ALA A 229 25.93 3.49 -19.78
N LEU A 230 25.59 2.97 -18.58
CA LEU A 230 25.56 3.77 -17.37
C LEU A 230 26.95 4.13 -16.84
N LEU A 231 27.91 3.20 -16.98
CA LEU A 231 29.27 3.38 -16.45
C LEU A 231 30.23 4.06 -17.45
N ALA A 232 29.86 4.10 -18.74
CA ALA A 232 30.59 4.83 -19.78
C ALA A 232 30.22 6.34 -19.86
N ALA A 233 29.41 6.84 -18.92
CA ALA A 233 29.03 8.25 -18.90
C ALA A 233 30.30 9.14 -18.79
N PRO A 234 30.42 10.20 -19.60
CA PRO A 234 31.60 11.07 -19.59
C PRO A 234 31.74 11.73 -18.22
N ASP A 235 33.02 11.88 -17.83
CA ASP A 235 33.44 12.62 -16.66
C ASP A 235 32.81 14.03 -16.70
N PRO A 236 32.10 14.51 -15.69
CA PRO A 236 31.43 15.82 -15.70
C PRO A 236 32.41 17.02 -15.74
N GLN A 237 33.71 16.78 -16.04
CA GLN A 237 34.76 17.79 -16.15
C GLN A 237 35.43 17.86 -17.54
N SER A 238 34.82 17.31 -18.59
CA SER A 238 35.32 17.53 -19.96
C SER A 238 34.47 18.54 -20.75
#